data_15b57c01b7b40d5ee06dba67e8d739cc
#
_entry.id   15b57c01b7b40d5ee06dba67e8d739cc
#
_cell.length_a   1.000
_cell.length_b   1.000
_cell.length_c   1.000
_cell.angle_alpha   90.00
_cell.angle_beta   90.00
_cell.angle_gamma   90.00
#
_symmetry.space_group_name_H-M   'P 1'
#
loop_
_entity.id
_entity.type
_entity.pdbx_description
1 polymer ?
#
loop_
_entity_poly.entity_id
_entity_poly.type
_entity_poly.pdbx_seq_one_letter_code
_entity_poly.pdbx_strand_id
1 'polypeptide(L)'
;AAPGRPALEPTPAQTEGPYYPRTLPADRDADLTRIVGRANAAQGTRLQLAGRVLDRRGDPVAGARVELWQCDAFGRYHHVGDDASPRDDDFQGYGATLTDPAGAFAFKTIRPVAYAGRPPHLHVRIGSGTSPRLTTQLYVLGDDVSRDPVLRNSRPGTFERLALRPEPAPGDDPGALRARFDFVLP
;
A
#
# COMPACT_ATOMS: atom_id res chain seq x y z
N ALA A 1 -35.96 0.28 19.50
CA ALA A 1 -34.54 0.15 19.21
C ALA A 1 -34.35 0.44 17.73
N ALA A 2 -33.48 1.40 17.39
CA ALA A 2 -33.14 1.65 15.99
C ALA A 2 -32.43 0.41 15.42
N PRO A 3 -32.70 0.01 14.16
CA PRO A 3 -31.99 -1.10 13.55
C PRO A 3 -30.47 -0.76 13.53
N GLY A 4 -29.66 -1.65 14.09
CA GLY A 4 -28.22 -1.48 14.11
C GLY A 4 -27.68 -1.36 12.66
N ARG A 5 -26.70 -0.48 12.44
CA ARG A 5 -26.04 -0.34 11.15
C ARG A 5 -25.48 -1.73 10.74
N PRO A 6 -25.70 -2.18 9.50
CA PRO A 6 -25.15 -3.45 9.05
C PRO A 6 -23.62 -3.42 9.16
N ALA A 7 -23.03 -4.54 9.56
CA ALA A 7 -21.59 -4.67 9.68
C ALA A 7 -20.94 -4.51 8.29
N LEU A 8 -19.82 -3.77 8.26
CA LEU A 8 -19.01 -3.64 7.05
C LEU A 8 -18.35 -4.98 6.72
N GLU A 9 -18.19 -5.26 5.43
CA GLU A 9 -17.39 -6.39 4.99
C GLU A 9 -15.90 -6.11 5.19
N PRO A 10 -15.14 -7.05 5.79
CA PRO A 10 -13.70 -6.89 5.91
C PRO A 10 -13.03 -6.72 4.55
N THR A 11 -11.98 -5.90 4.51
CA THR A 11 -11.10 -5.82 3.34
C THR A 11 -10.54 -7.22 3.03
N PRO A 12 -10.58 -7.69 1.77
CA PRO A 12 -10.06 -8.99 1.41
C PRO A 12 -8.58 -9.13 1.79
N ALA A 13 -8.22 -10.20 2.50
CA ALA A 13 -6.84 -10.55 2.76
C ALA A 13 -6.19 -11.11 1.50
N GLN A 14 -4.89 -10.82 1.34
CA GLN A 14 -4.04 -11.33 0.27
C GLN A 14 -2.71 -11.80 0.84
N THR A 15 -1.96 -12.57 0.05
CA THR A 15 -0.63 -13.03 0.46
C THR A 15 0.33 -11.85 0.73
N GLU A 16 1.20 -12.02 1.73
CA GLU A 16 2.30 -11.10 2.00
C GLU A 16 3.33 -11.09 0.86
N GLY A 17 3.45 -12.22 0.15
CA GLY A 17 4.46 -12.39 -0.87
C GLY A 17 5.87 -12.57 -0.27
N PRO A 18 6.90 -12.70 -1.14
CA PRO A 18 8.25 -13.03 -0.71
C PRO A 18 9.11 -11.82 -0.29
N TYR A 19 8.62 -10.58 -0.50
CA TYR A 19 9.46 -9.37 -0.42
C TYR A 19 9.15 -8.46 0.78
N TYR A 20 8.43 -8.94 1.78
CA TYR A 20 8.36 -8.23 3.06
C TYR A 20 9.77 -8.14 3.66
N PRO A 21 10.23 -6.96 4.11
CA PRO A 21 11.61 -6.77 4.56
C PRO A 21 11.98 -7.72 5.70
N ARG A 22 13.02 -8.52 5.51
CA ARG A 22 13.59 -9.37 6.59
C ARG A 22 14.26 -8.54 7.68
N THR A 23 14.81 -7.40 7.27
CA THR A 23 15.34 -6.37 8.17
C THR A 23 14.71 -5.05 7.74
N LEU A 24 14.05 -4.40 8.68
CA LEU A 24 13.42 -3.10 8.38
C LEU A 24 14.50 -2.06 8.06
N PRO A 25 14.30 -1.21 7.05
CA PRO A 25 15.23 -0.15 6.73
C PRO A 25 15.35 0.84 7.90
N ALA A 26 16.49 1.54 7.97
CA ALA A 26 16.72 2.56 8.98
C ALA A 26 15.72 3.70 8.85
N ASP A 27 15.55 4.22 7.63
CA ASP A 27 14.50 5.16 7.29
C ASP A 27 13.26 4.37 6.83
N ARG A 28 12.15 4.59 7.52
CA ARG A 28 10.92 3.81 7.34
C ARG A 28 9.67 4.61 7.69
N ASP A 29 9.75 5.91 7.51
CA ASP A 29 8.62 6.79 7.72
C ASP A 29 7.56 6.66 6.61
N ALA A 30 6.57 7.53 6.60
CA ALA A 30 5.47 7.50 5.63
C ALA A 30 5.80 8.19 4.30
N ASP A 31 7.00 8.70 4.10
CA ASP A 31 7.46 9.28 2.83
C ASP A 31 8.49 8.39 2.13
N LEU A 32 8.01 7.41 1.36
CA LEU A 32 8.88 6.48 0.65
C LEU A 32 9.67 7.15 -0.51
N THR A 33 9.35 8.38 -0.85
CA THR A 33 9.95 9.09 -1.98
C THR A 33 11.23 9.83 -1.65
N ARG A 34 11.62 9.83 -0.37
CA ARG A 34 12.85 10.46 0.12
C ARG A 34 13.47 9.61 1.21
N ILE A 35 14.79 9.57 1.23
CA ILE A 35 15.57 8.93 2.28
C ILE A 35 16.38 10.00 2.99
N VAL A 36 16.33 10.02 4.32
CA VAL A 36 17.08 10.98 5.15
C VAL A 36 18.57 10.91 4.81
N GLY A 37 19.17 12.08 4.55
CA GLY A 37 20.58 12.19 4.17
C GLY A 37 20.89 11.97 2.71
N ARG A 38 19.91 11.66 1.86
CA ARG A 38 20.08 11.61 0.40
C ARG A 38 19.59 12.90 -0.26
N ALA A 39 20.33 13.36 -1.26
CA ALA A 39 20.00 14.59 -1.98
C ALA A 39 18.84 14.41 -2.99
N ASN A 40 18.77 13.23 -3.59
CA ASN A 40 17.78 12.95 -4.63
C ASN A 40 16.46 12.45 -4.03
N ALA A 41 15.41 12.56 -4.81
CA ALA A 41 14.15 11.92 -4.55
C ALA A 41 14.00 10.68 -5.45
N ALA A 42 13.19 9.73 -5.03
CA ALA A 42 12.86 8.53 -5.79
C ALA A 42 12.37 8.84 -7.20
N GLN A 43 12.64 7.95 -8.13
CA GLN A 43 12.10 8.00 -9.49
C GLN A 43 10.64 7.50 -9.52
N GLY A 44 9.93 7.78 -10.61
CA GLY A 44 8.56 7.35 -10.82
C GLY A 44 7.51 8.44 -10.56
N THR A 45 6.28 8.16 -10.95
CA THR A 45 5.14 9.05 -10.76
C THR A 45 4.76 9.13 -9.28
N ARG A 46 4.72 10.32 -8.70
CA ARG A 46 4.34 10.51 -7.29
C ARG A 46 2.90 10.06 -7.04
N LEU A 47 2.70 9.36 -5.94
CA LEU A 47 1.38 8.93 -5.47
C LEU A 47 1.21 9.27 -3.99
N GLN A 48 0.19 10.04 -3.69
CA GLN A 48 -0.28 10.26 -2.33
C GLN A 48 -1.39 9.24 -2.04
N LEU A 49 -1.14 8.31 -1.12
CA LEU A 49 -2.13 7.34 -0.65
C LEU A 49 -2.62 7.73 0.73
N ALA A 50 -3.91 7.95 0.88
CA ALA A 50 -4.52 8.24 2.16
C ALA A 50 -5.78 7.38 2.38
N GLY A 51 -6.21 7.27 3.63
CA GLY A 51 -7.43 6.53 3.96
C GLY A 51 -7.63 6.41 5.45
N ARG A 52 -8.50 5.51 5.84
CA ARG A 52 -8.79 5.18 7.23
C ARG A 52 -8.72 3.69 7.47
N VAL A 53 -8.46 3.33 8.70
CA VAL A 53 -8.62 1.98 9.22
C VAL A 53 -9.87 1.97 10.10
N LEU A 54 -10.81 1.12 9.76
CA LEU A 54 -12.10 0.98 10.41
C LEU A 54 -12.28 -0.44 10.95
N ASP A 55 -13.08 -0.60 11.99
CA ASP A 55 -13.59 -1.90 12.39
C ASP A 55 -14.86 -2.26 11.59
N ARG A 56 -15.41 -3.45 11.81
CA ARG A 56 -16.61 -3.92 11.12
C ARG A 56 -17.88 -3.11 11.45
N ARG A 57 -17.88 -2.33 12.50
CA ARG A 57 -18.99 -1.42 12.83
C ARG A 57 -18.85 -0.07 12.10
N GLY A 58 -17.68 0.16 11.48
CA GLY A 58 -17.32 1.41 10.83
C GLY A 58 -16.74 2.43 11.80
N ASP A 59 -16.38 1.98 13.00
CA ASP A 59 -15.70 2.85 13.97
C ASP A 59 -14.21 2.97 13.62
N PRO A 60 -13.59 4.14 13.80
CA PRO A 60 -12.18 4.33 13.51
C PRO A 60 -11.29 3.52 14.46
N VAL A 61 -10.24 2.91 13.92
CA VAL A 61 -9.22 2.21 14.70
C VAL A 61 -7.99 3.11 14.85
N ALA A 62 -7.87 3.73 16.02
CA ALA A 62 -6.74 4.58 16.36
C ALA A 62 -5.50 3.79 16.75
N GLY A 63 -4.30 4.30 16.46
CA GLY A 63 -3.02 3.69 16.83
C GLY A 63 -2.71 2.37 16.11
N ALA A 64 -3.47 2.02 15.07
CA ALA A 64 -3.14 0.89 14.23
C ALA A 64 -1.87 1.20 13.42
N ARG A 65 -0.91 0.27 13.41
CA ARG A 65 0.27 0.36 12.57
C ARG A 65 -0.12 -0.05 11.15
N VAL A 66 0.07 0.87 10.21
CA VAL A 66 -0.09 0.65 8.77
C VAL A 66 1.30 0.58 8.16
N GLU A 67 1.61 -0.48 7.46
CA GLU A 67 2.87 -0.72 6.76
C GLU A 67 2.58 -0.83 5.27
N LEU A 68 3.44 -0.20 4.47
CA LEU A 68 3.38 -0.20 3.01
C LEU A 68 4.72 -0.66 2.46
N TRP A 69 4.74 -1.62 1.53
CA TRP A 69 5.94 -1.95 0.77
C TRP A 69 5.59 -2.24 -0.68
N GLN A 70 6.50 -1.91 -1.57
CA GLN A 70 6.35 -2.07 -3.01
C GLN A 70 7.69 -2.07 -3.73
N CYS A 71 7.70 -2.46 -4.99
CA CYS A 71 8.85 -2.27 -5.86
C CYS A 71 9.06 -0.79 -6.22
N ASP A 72 10.29 -0.46 -6.59
CA ASP A 72 10.68 0.85 -7.13
C ASP A 72 10.20 1.06 -8.59
N ALA A 73 10.59 2.18 -9.20
CA ALA A 73 10.20 2.52 -10.58
C ALA A 73 10.76 1.56 -11.64
N PHE A 74 11.76 0.74 -11.30
CA PHE A 74 12.32 -0.29 -12.17
C PHE A 74 11.71 -1.68 -11.92
N GLY A 75 10.71 -1.80 -11.05
CA GLY A 75 10.09 -3.06 -10.68
C GLY A 75 10.96 -3.91 -9.74
N ARG A 76 11.81 -3.28 -8.91
CA ARG A 76 12.71 -3.95 -7.97
C ARG A 76 12.31 -3.71 -6.54
N TYR A 77 12.29 -4.78 -5.75
CA TYR A 77 12.16 -4.66 -4.30
C TYR A 77 13.51 -4.45 -3.64
N HIS A 78 13.54 -3.62 -2.61
CA HIS A 78 14.72 -3.45 -1.76
C HIS A 78 14.80 -4.62 -0.76
N HIS A 79 15.07 -5.80 -1.29
CA HIS A 79 15.06 -7.06 -0.57
C HIS A 79 16.21 -7.96 -1.02
N VAL A 80 16.78 -8.73 -0.11
CA VAL A 80 17.88 -9.66 -0.38
C VAL A 80 17.55 -10.75 -1.41
N GLY A 81 16.27 -11.00 -1.66
CA GLY A 81 15.79 -11.93 -2.70
C GLY A 81 15.54 -11.26 -4.05
N ASP A 82 15.77 -9.96 -4.19
CA ASP A 82 15.67 -9.19 -5.44
C ASP A 82 16.86 -8.25 -5.55
N ASP A 83 18.01 -8.79 -5.95
CA ASP A 83 19.29 -8.07 -6.07
C ASP A 83 19.60 -7.61 -7.50
N ALA A 84 18.67 -7.81 -8.44
CA ALA A 84 18.85 -7.42 -9.83
C ALA A 84 18.89 -5.88 -9.99
N SER A 85 19.64 -5.42 -10.99
CA SER A 85 19.72 -4.02 -11.36
C SER A 85 19.03 -3.74 -12.71
N PRO A 86 18.60 -2.52 -13.02
CA PRO A 86 18.75 -1.31 -12.18
C PRO A 86 17.82 -1.31 -10.97
N ARG A 87 18.23 -0.59 -9.93
CA ARG A 87 17.44 -0.33 -8.72
C ARG A 87 17.53 1.15 -8.34
N ASP A 88 16.44 1.70 -7.83
CA ASP A 88 16.39 3.09 -7.35
C ASP A 88 16.78 3.17 -5.88
N ASP A 89 18.04 3.47 -5.60
CA ASP A 89 18.54 3.58 -4.24
C ASP A 89 18.03 4.81 -3.48
N ASP A 90 17.34 5.74 -4.14
CA ASP A 90 16.68 6.90 -3.52
C ASP A 90 15.21 6.62 -3.15
N PHE A 91 14.70 5.42 -3.43
CA PHE A 91 13.39 4.96 -3.01
C PHE A 91 13.48 4.13 -1.73
N GLN A 92 12.65 4.45 -0.72
CA GLN A 92 12.69 3.78 0.58
C GLN A 92 12.19 2.33 0.52
N GLY A 93 11.26 2.01 -0.39
CA GLY A 93 10.72 0.67 -0.63
C GLY A 93 9.77 0.13 0.41
N TYR A 94 9.86 0.58 1.64
CA TYR A 94 9.01 0.25 2.79
C TYR A 94 8.80 1.48 3.65
N GLY A 95 7.59 1.65 4.16
CA GLY A 95 7.26 2.70 5.12
C GLY A 95 6.18 2.26 6.10
N ALA A 96 6.11 2.94 7.23
CA ALA A 96 5.11 2.67 8.25
C ALA A 96 4.62 3.96 8.92
N THR A 97 3.35 3.94 9.34
CA THR A 97 2.74 5.02 10.13
C THR A 97 1.74 4.45 11.12
N LEU A 98 1.33 5.25 12.09
CA LEU A 98 0.22 4.92 12.98
C LEU A 98 -1.01 5.72 12.57
N THR A 99 -2.18 5.10 12.65
CA THR A 99 -3.44 5.84 12.46
C THR A 99 -3.66 6.83 13.59
N ASP A 100 -4.21 7.98 13.25
CA ASP A 100 -4.64 9.01 14.19
C ASP A 100 -5.93 8.61 14.94
N PRO A 101 -6.46 9.45 15.86
CA PRO A 101 -7.72 9.18 16.56
C PRO A 101 -8.94 8.99 15.64
N ALA A 102 -8.92 9.54 14.42
CA ALA A 102 -9.96 9.34 13.42
C ALA A 102 -9.72 8.11 12.54
N GLY A 103 -8.72 7.28 12.88
CA GLY A 103 -8.31 6.12 12.10
C GLY A 103 -7.55 6.47 10.82
N ALA A 104 -7.21 7.73 10.59
CA ALA A 104 -6.62 8.18 9.33
C ALA A 104 -5.13 7.86 9.24
N PHE A 105 -4.68 7.56 8.03
CA PHE A 105 -3.28 7.39 7.66
C PHE A 105 -2.99 8.07 6.32
N ALA A 106 -1.72 8.36 6.05
CA ALA A 106 -1.27 8.84 4.75
C ALA A 106 0.17 8.38 4.47
N PHE A 107 0.44 8.12 3.19
CA PHE A 107 1.78 7.84 2.64
C PHE A 107 2.05 8.72 1.43
N LYS A 108 3.32 9.07 1.25
CA LYS A 108 3.86 9.52 -0.03
C LYS A 108 4.68 8.40 -0.63
N THR A 109 4.35 8.00 -1.83
CA THR A 109 5.04 6.92 -2.53
C THR A 109 5.05 7.18 -4.04
N ILE A 110 5.31 6.19 -4.84
CA ILE A 110 5.20 6.24 -6.29
C ILE A 110 4.08 5.32 -6.78
N ARG A 111 3.49 5.64 -7.92
CA ARG A 111 2.58 4.72 -8.60
C ARG A 111 3.32 3.40 -8.83
N PRO A 112 2.79 2.26 -8.36
CA PRO A 112 3.45 0.99 -8.57
C PRO A 112 3.56 0.66 -10.06
N VAL A 113 4.59 -0.10 -10.40
CA VAL A 113 4.83 -0.62 -11.75
C VAL A 113 4.70 -2.14 -11.76
N ALA A 114 4.50 -2.71 -12.94
CA ALA A 114 4.50 -4.17 -13.10
C ALA A 114 5.89 -4.75 -12.87
N TYR A 115 5.97 -5.95 -12.31
CA TYR A 115 7.23 -6.68 -12.19
C TYR A 115 7.00 -8.19 -12.26
N ALA A 116 7.98 -8.93 -12.80
CA ALA A 116 8.00 -10.39 -12.81
C ALA A 116 6.65 -11.05 -13.21
N GLY A 117 5.95 -10.45 -14.18
CA GLY A 117 4.66 -10.95 -14.68
C GLY A 117 3.46 -10.64 -13.79
N ARG A 118 3.65 -9.84 -12.71
CA ARG A 118 2.57 -9.33 -11.88
C ARG A 118 2.15 -7.92 -12.28
N PRO A 119 0.85 -7.58 -12.21
CA PRO A 119 0.39 -6.21 -12.43
C PRO A 119 0.90 -5.26 -11.35
N PRO A 120 0.85 -3.94 -11.58
CA PRO A 120 1.17 -2.95 -10.56
C PRO A 120 0.34 -3.16 -9.28
N HIS A 121 1.02 -3.26 -8.13
CA HIS A 121 0.34 -3.39 -6.83
C HIS A 121 1.19 -2.86 -5.68
N LEU A 122 0.51 -2.53 -4.59
CA LEU A 122 1.07 -2.13 -3.31
C LEU A 122 0.75 -3.21 -2.29
N HIS A 123 1.71 -3.58 -1.45
CA HIS A 123 1.46 -4.43 -0.30
C HIS A 123 1.15 -3.59 0.93
N VAL A 124 0.17 -4.01 1.71
CA VAL A 124 -0.21 -3.35 2.96
C VAL A 124 -0.37 -4.38 4.07
N ARG A 125 0.14 -4.05 5.25
CA ARG A 125 -0.09 -4.81 6.47
C ARG A 125 -0.57 -3.87 7.58
N ILE A 126 -1.62 -4.28 8.29
CA ILE A 126 -2.22 -3.49 9.36
C ILE A 126 -2.33 -4.36 10.61
N GLY A 127 -1.90 -3.83 11.75
CA GLY A 127 -1.96 -4.55 13.01
C GLY A 127 -1.61 -3.69 14.21
N SER A 128 -1.38 -4.34 15.34
CA SER A 128 -0.85 -3.74 16.55
C SER A 128 0.37 -4.52 17.01
N GLY A 129 1.45 -3.83 17.35
CA GLY A 129 2.70 -4.48 17.73
C GLY A 129 3.22 -5.39 16.62
N THR A 130 3.50 -6.65 16.94
CA THR A 130 4.01 -7.66 16.00
C THR A 130 2.91 -8.52 15.36
N SER A 131 1.65 -8.33 15.75
CA SER A 131 0.54 -9.17 15.30
C SER A 131 -0.24 -8.49 14.18
N PRO A 132 -0.12 -8.94 12.92
CA PRO A 132 -0.94 -8.42 11.83
C PRO A 132 -2.39 -8.87 12.00
N ARG A 133 -3.32 -7.94 11.76
CA ARG A 133 -4.76 -8.22 11.66
C ARG A 133 -5.23 -8.35 10.23
N LEU A 134 -4.55 -7.66 9.32
CA LEU A 134 -4.82 -7.68 7.88
C LEU A 134 -3.50 -7.61 7.12
N THR A 135 -3.31 -8.50 6.17
CA THR A 135 -2.30 -8.39 5.10
C THR A 135 -3.03 -8.45 3.79
N THR A 136 -2.76 -7.49 2.91
CA THR A 136 -3.46 -7.38 1.63
C THR A 136 -2.59 -6.72 0.56
N GLN A 137 -3.12 -6.62 -0.65
CA GLN A 137 -2.50 -5.91 -1.76
C GLN A 137 -3.52 -4.96 -2.38
N LEU A 138 -3.10 -3.78 -2.78
CA LEU A 138 -3.91 -2.83 -3.53
C LEU A 138 -3.44 -2.79 -4.98
N TYR A 139 -4.37 -2.82 -5.90
CA TYR A 139 -4.15 -2.80 -7.34
C TYR A 139 -4.54 -1.45 -7.91
N VAL A 140 -4.11 -1.14 -9.12
CA VAL A 140 -4.49 0.11 -9.79
C VAL A 140 -5.60 -0.16 -10.80
N LEU A 141 -6.71 0.55 -10.68
CA LEU A 141 -7.82 0.42 -11.62
C LEU A 141 -7.39 0.85 -13.02
N GLY A 142 -7.74 0.04 -14.02
CA GLY A 142 -7.38 0.25 -15.42
C GLY A 142 -6.14 -0.51 -15.86
N ASP A 143 -5.35 -1.07 -14.94
CA ASP A 143 -4.27 -1.98 -15.29
C ASP A 143 -4.80 -3.38 -15.63
N ASP A 144 -4.12 -4.08 -16.53
CA ASP A 144 -4.46 -5.47 -16.87
C ASP A 144 -4.03 -6.43 -15.75
N VAL A 145 -5.00 -6.94 -15.03
CA VAL A 145 -4.80 -7.90 -13.92
C VAL A 145 -5.18 -9.32 -14.30
N SER A 146 -5.56 -9.58 -15.55
CA SER A 146 -6.14 -10.85 -15.99
C SER A 146 -5.21 -12.06 -15.81
N ARG A 147 -3.90 -11.83 -15.80
CA ARG A 147 -2.86 -12.87 -15.66
C ARG A 147 -2.29 -12.96 -14.25
N ASP A 148 -2.75 -12.13 -13.30
CA ASP A 148 -2.21 -12.17 -11.95
C ASP A 148 -2.57 -13.49 -11.24
N PRO A 149 -1.59 -14.33 -10.87
CA PRO A 149 -1.85 -15.61 -10.23
C PRO A 149 -2.50 -15.44 -8.84
N VAL A 150 -2.27 -14.34 -8.15
CA VAL A 150 -2.86 -14.06 -6.83
C VAL A 150 -4.35 -13.77 -6.97
N LEU A 151 -4.73 -12.90 -7.92
CA LEU A 151 -6.14 -12.58 -8.17
C LEU A 151 -6.90 -13.75 -8.78
N ARG A 152 -6.28 -14.54 -9.66
CA ARG A 152 -6.91 -15.74 -10.24
C ARG A 152 -7.26 -16.79 -9.18
N ASN A 153 -6.53 -16.84 -8.09
CA ASN A 153 -6.78 -17.73 -6.95
C ASN A 153 -7.61 -17.07 -5.84
N SER A 154 -8.06 -15.84 -6.05
CA SER A 154 -8.90 -15.11 -5.10
C SER A 154 -10.40 -15.32 -5.40
N ARG A 155 -11.25 -14.94 -4.45
CA ARG A 155 -12.70 -14.93 -4.65
C ARG A 155 -13.09 -13.93 -5.75
N PRO A 156 -14.14 -14.21 -6.54
CA PRO A 156 -14.70 -13.22 -7.47
C PRO A 156 -14.99 -11.88 -6.76
N GLY A 157 -14.74 -10.76 -7.44
CA GLY A 157 -14.93 -9.42 -6.87
C GLY A 157 -13.80 -8.92 -5.99
N THR A 158 -12.75 -9.72 -5.75
CA THR A 158 -11.61 -9.30 -4.93
C THR A 158 -10.87 -8.11 -5.53
N PHE A 159 -10.63 -8.10 -6.84
CA PHE A 159 -9.95 -6.99 -7.51
C PHE A 159 -10.70 -5.68 -7.31
N GLU A 160 -11.99 -5.66 -7.57
CA GLU A 160 -12.83 -4.45 -7.47
C GLU A 160 -12.82 -3.87 -6.06
N ARG A 161 -12.72 -4.73 -5.05
CA ARG A 161 -12.65 -4.36 -3.64
C ARG A 161 -11.25 -3.91 -3.19
N LEU A 162 -10.21 -4.17 -3.97
CA LEU A 162 -8.81 -3.81 -3.69
C LEU A 162 -8.25 -2.80 -4.71
N ALA A 163 -9.08 -2.33 -5.65
CA ALA A 163 -8.64 -1.41 -6.69
C ALA A 163 -8.58 0.04 -6.20
N LEU A 164 -7.41 0.63 -6.32
CA LEU A 164 -7.21 2.07 -6.19
C LEU A 164 -7.72 2.78 -7.45
N ARG A 165 -8.25 3.98 -7.26
CA ARG A 165 -8.64 4.92 -8.33
C ARG A 165 -7.75 6.16 -8.23
N PRO A 166 -6.54 6.14 -8.81
CA PRO A 166 -5.69 7.32 -8.80
C PRO A 166 -6.31 8.44 -9.64
N GLU A 167 -6.23 9.64 -9.12
CA GLU A 167 -6.64 10.87 -9.80
C GLU A 167 -5.54 11.92 -9.67
N PRO A 168 -5.52 12.97 -10.52
CA PRO A 168 -4.52 14.02 -10.40
C PRO A 168 -4.49 14.61 -8.99
N ALA A 169 -3.29 14.73 -8.41
CA ALA A 169 -3.11 15.39 -7.13
C ALA A 169 -3.08 16.92 -7.31
N PRO A 170 -3.65 17.69 -6.37
CA PRO A 170 -3.45 19.14 -6.37
C PRO A 170 -2.00 19.47 -6.02
N GLY A 171 -1.46 20.57 -6.56
CA GLY A 171 -0.11 21.06 -6.27
C GLY A 171 0.73 21.30 -7.50
N ASP A 172 2.01 21.61 -7.27
CA ASP A 172 2.96 22.07 -8.31
C ASP A 172 3.72 20.93 -8.98
N ASP A 173 3.42 19.66 -8.66
CA ASP A 173 4.04 18.50 -9.32
C ASP A 173 3.10 18.00 -10.43
N PRO A 174 3.33 18.41 -11.69
CA PRO A 174 2.51 18.00 -12.81
C PRO A 174 2.67 16.49 -13.04
N GLY A 175 1.58 15.75 -12.93
CA GLY A 175 1.57 14.30 -13.07
C GLY A 175 1.54 13.54 -11.74
N ALA A 176 1.66 14.23 -10.60
CA ALA A 176 1.42 13.61 -9.31
C ALA A 176 -0.03 13.11 -9.19
N LEU A 177 -0.18 11.97 -8.53
CA LEU A 177 -1.45 11.29 -8.32
C LEU A 177 -1.79 11.27 -6.84
N ARG A 178 -3.09 11.17 -6.55
CA ARG A 178 -3.60 10.82 -5.23
C ARG A 178 -4.60 9.67 -5.35
N ALA A 179 -4.68 8.86 -4.32
CA ALA A 179 -5.69 7.82 -4.19
C ALA A 179 -6.14 7.71 -2.73
N ARG A 180 -7.36 7.24 -2.53
CA ARG A 180 -7.90 6.95 -1.20
C ARG A 180 -8.32 5.50 -1.11
N PHE A 181 -8.09 4.89 0.06
CA PHE A 181 -8.56 3.55 0.36
C PHE A 181 -8.83 3.41 1.87
N ASP A 182 -10.05 3.03 2.22
CA ASP A 182 -10.41 2.75 3.61
C ASP A 182 -10.34 1.23 3.85
N PHE A 183 -9.59 0.80 4.85
CA PHE A 183 -9.47 -0.61 5.25
C PHE A 183 -10.47 -0.93 6.34
N VAL A 184 -11.15 -2.06 6.20
CA VAL A 184 -12.01 -2.63 7.24
C VAL A 184 -11.32 -3.87 7.82
N LEU A 185 -10.97 -3.82 9.10
CA LEU A 185 -10.35 -4.95 9.78
C LEU A 185 -11.36 -6.07 10.08
N PRO A 186 -10.95 -7.35 10.00
CA PRO A 186 -11.79 -8.49 10.35
C PRO A 186 -12.17 -8.57 11.83
#